data_358821c2066186521a562acc10595166
#
_entry.id   358821c2066186521a562acc10595166
#
_cell.length_a   1.000
_cell.length_b   1.000
_cell.length_c   1.000
_cell.angle_alpha   90.00
_cell.angle_beta   90.00
_cell.angle_gamma   90.00
#
_symmetry.space_group_name_H-M   'P 1'
#
loop_
_entity.id
_entity.type
_entity.pdbx_description
1 polymer ?
#
loop_
_entity_poly.entity_id
_entity_poly.type
_entity_poly.pdbx_seq_one_letter_code
_entity_poly.pdbx_strand_id
1 'polypeptide(L)'
;MYWKKYREEDESYIKTNTPEITYSVNMDDRKEQIDYHGWSLMDDELFDIGFDGCYYLKTFLASPNEVYLERKQKFENNQEIETLKSYLDSTDYVIAKLNELKLEDEAEFEKAKIEYKDILDKRKEARVKINQLEA
;
A
#
# COMPACT_ATOMS: atom_id res chain seq x y z
N MET A 1 -19.71 15.01 10.88
CA MET A 1 -18.54 15.21 10.02
C MET A 1 -18.98 15.45 8.59
N TYR A 2 -18.32 16.37 7.91
CA TYR A 2 -18.56 16.63 6.50
C TYR A 2 -17.65 15.79 5.64
N TRP A 3 -18.17 15.25 4.54
CA TRP A 3 -17.49 14.35 3.62
C TRP A 3 -17.57 14.86 2.20
N LYS A 4 -16.48 14.66 1.45
CA LYS A 4 -16.40 15.06 0.04
C LYS A 4 -15.62 13.99 -0.73
N LYS A 5 -16.10 13.67 -1.94
CA LYS A 5 -15.40 12.75 -2.82
C LYS A 5 -14.03 13.33 -3.18
N TYR A 6 -12.97 12.52 -2.99
CA TYR A 6 -11.59 12.91 -3.27
C TYR A 6 -11.16 12.52 -4.68
N ARG A 7 -11.40 11.26 -5.05
CA ARG A 7 -11.12 10.75 -6.39
C ARG A 7 -12.36 10.03 -6.91
N GLU A 8 -12.72 10.31 -8.17
CA GLU A 8 -13.85 9.65 -8.82
C GLU A 8 -13.51 8.22 -9.23
N GLU A 9 -12.25 7.97 -9.65
CA GLU A 9 -11.80 6.70 -10.21
C GLU A 9 -11.94 5.55 -9.22
N ASP A 10 -11.64 5.77 -7.96
CA ASP A 10 -11.71 4.76 -6.90
C ASP A 10 -12.73 5.11 -5.81
N GLU A 11 -13.54 6.16 -6.02
CA GLU A 11 -14.60 6.60 -5.12
C GLU A 11 -14.13 6.84 -3.66
N SER A 12 -12.91 7.34 -3.49
CA SER A 12 -12.38 7.72 -2.18
C SER A 12 -12.98 9.04 -1.69
N TYR A 13 -13.02 9.20 -0.35
CA TYR A 13 -13.57 10.38 0.33
C TYR A 13 -12.55 10.99 1.27
N ILE A 14 -12.70 12.30 1.49
CA ILE A 14 -12.01 13.04 2.55
C ILE A 14 -13.04 13.60 3.52
N LYS A 15 -12.63 13.88 4.75
CA LYS A 15 -13.51 14.39 5.79
C LYS A 15 -12.95 15.64 6.45
N THR A 16 -13.84 16.48 6.97
CA THR A 16 -13.48 17.67 7.73
C THR A 16 -14.59 18.06 8.72
N ASN A 17 -14.18 18.69 9.82
CA ASN A 17 -15.12 19.35 10.74
C ASN A 17 -15.55 20.72 10.24
N THR A 18 -14.71 21.36 9.43
CA THR A 18 -14.85 22.75 8.97
C THR A 18 -14.85 22.79 7.45
N PRO A 19 -16.02 22.53 6.81
CA PRO A 19 -16.09 22.54 5.36
C PRO A 19 -15.86 23.94 4.81
N GLU A 20 -15.30 24.02 3.62
CA GLU A 20 -15.24 25.26 2.88
C GLU A 20 -16.62 25.63 2.42
N ILE A 21 -17.08 26.84 2.77
CA ILE A 21 -18.40 27.33 2.38
C ILE A 21 -18.30 28.73 1.81
N THR A 22 -19.20 29.04 0.87
CA THR A 22 -19.38 30.37 0.30
C THR A 22 -20.83 30.81 0.48
N TYR A 23 -20.99 32.04 0.93
CA TYR A 23 -22.31 32.64 1.08
C TYR A 23 -22.61 33.53 -0.13
N SER A 24 -23.80 33.42 -0.67
CA SER A 24 -24.30 34.33 -1.70
C SER A 24 -25.75 34.74 -1.38
N VAL A 25 -26.12 35.91 -1.81
CA VAL A 25 -27.48 36.41 -1.66
C VAL A 25 -28.01 36.69 -3.05
N ASN A 26 -29.16 36.11 -3.41
CA ASN A 26 -29.87 36.47 -4.60
C ASN A 26 -30.73 37.70 -4.29
N MET A 27 -30.35 38.84 -4.86
CA MET A 27 -31.02 40.13 -4.60
C MET A 27 -32.45 40.20 -5.15
N ASP A 28 -32.77 39.40 -6.16
CA ASP A 28 -34.08 39.39 -6.77
C ASP A 28 -35.15 38.76 -5.87
N ASP A 29 -34.82 37.66 -5.22
CA ASP A 29 -35.72 36.94 -4.30
C ASP A 29 -35.30 37.04 -2.83
N ARG A 30 -34.20 37.73 -2.54
CA ARG A 30 -33.62 37.94 -1.19
C ARG A 30 -33.41 36.64 -0.43
N LYS A 31 -33.04 35.56 -1.14
CA LYS A 31 -32.71 34.30 -0.54
C LYS A 31 -31.22 34.17 -0.37
N GLU A 32 -30.82 33.75 0.83
CA GLU A 32 -29.44 33.36 1.10
C GLU A 32 -29.19 31.96 0.55
N GLN A 33 -28.04 31.78 -0.08
CA GLN A 33 -27.62 30.51 -0.61
C GLN A 33 -26.22 30.17 -0.07
N ILE A 34 -26.07 28.96 0.43
CA ILE A 34 -24.78 28.46 0.95
C ILE A 34 -24.26 27.39 0.00
N ASP A 35 -23.08 27.60 -0.52
CA ASP A 35 -22.37 26.61 -1.33
C ASP A 35 -21.34 25.90 -0.45
N TYR A 36 -21.47 24.60 -0.31
CA TYR A 36 -20.59 23.76 0.48
C TYR A 36 -19.43 23.17 -0.34
N HIS A 37 -19.27 23.58 -1.59
CA HIS A 37 -18.16 23.13 -2.46
C HIS A 37 -18.01 21.59 -2.53
N GLY A 38 -19.12 20.89 -2.58
CA GLY A 38 -19.16 19.44 -2.67
C GLY A 38 -19.11 18.72 -1.32
N TRP A 39 -18.98 19.44 -0.21
CA TRP A 39 -19.05 18.86 1.13
C TRP A 39 -20.48 18.52 1.52
N SER A 40 -20.68 17.35 2.10
CA SER A 40 -22.00 16.89 2.56
C SER A 40 -21.90 16.38 3.99
N LEU A 41 -22.87 16.69 4.81
CA LEU A 41 -22.98 16.12 6.15
C LEU A 41 -23.47 14.67 6.01
N MET A 42 -22.64 13.73 6.43
CA MET A 42 -22.92 12.30 6.35
C MET A 42 -22.55 11.61 7.67
N ASP A 43 -23.20 10.47 7.93
CA ASP A 43 -22.89 9.65 9.09
C ASP A 43 -21.51 9.00 8.93
N ASP A 44 -20.64 9.18 9.93
CA ASP A 44 -19.29 8.62 9.93
C ASP A 44 -19.30 7.09 9.88
N GLU A 45 -20.34 6.45 10.39
CA GLU A 45 -20.49 4.99 10.35
C GLU A 45 -20.65 4.43 8.93
N LEU A 46 -20.97 5.27 7.95
CA LEU A 46 -21.05 4.85 6.54
C LEU A 46 -19.68 4.57 5.92
N PHE A 47 -18.61 5.05 6.56
CA PHE A 47 -17.25 5.02 6.00
C PHE A 47 -16.32 4.11 6.78
N ASP A 48 -15.29 3.61 6.09
CA ASP A 48 -14.18 2.87 6.67
C ASP A 48 -12.89 3.23 5.94
N ILE A 49 -11.76 2.87 6.54
CA ILE A 49 -10.43 3.13 5.97
C ILE A 49 -10.07 1.98 5.04
N GLY A 50 -9.62 2.32 3.82
CA GLY A 50 -9.09 1.38 2.86
C GLY A 50 -7.61 1.07 3.08
N PHE A 51 -7.04 0.23 2.19
CA PHE A 51 -5.64 -0.20 2.27
C PHE A 51 -4.65 0.97 2.23
N ASP A 52 -5.02 2.08 1.59
CA ASP A 52 -4.18 3.26 1.37
C ASP A 52 -4.35 4.36 2.44
N GLY A 53 -5.15 4.09 3.48
CA GLY A 53 -5.46 5.08 4.52
C GLY A 53 -6.53 6.09 4.12
N CYS A 54 -7.05 6.03 2.89
CA CYS A 54 -8.16 6.85 2.44
C CYS A 54 -9.49 6.27 2.91
N TYR A 55 -10.51 7.13 2.96
CA TYR A 55 -11.85 6.71 3.37
C TYR A 55 -12.69 6.30 2.19
N TYR A 56 -13.51 5.28 2.40
CA TYR A 56 -14.44 4.74 1.41
C TYR A 56 -15.76 4.40 2.07
N LEU A 57 -16.84 4.44 1.32
CA LEU A 57 -18.11 3.90 1.81
C LEU A 57 -17.95 2.40 2.09
N LYS A 58 -18.52 1.93 3.19
CA LYS A 58 -18.48 0.50 3.53
C LYS A 58 -19.08 -0.37 2.44
N THR A 59 -20.13 0.14 1.76
CA THR A 59 -20.75 -0.55 0.62
C THR A 59 -19.80 -0.68 -0.57
N PHE A 60 -18.95 0.33 -0.80
CA PHE A 60 -17.92 0.26 -1.83
C PHE A 60 -16.85 -0.78 -1.47
N LEU A 61 -16.38 -0.81 -0.23
CA LEU A 61 -15.36 -1.76 0.23
C LEU A 61 -15.87 -3.21 0.19
N ALA A 62 -17.18 -3.42 0.33
CA ALA A 62 -17.79 -4.74 0.20
C ALA A 62 -17.76 -5.26 -1.24
N SER A 63 -17.77 -4.35 -2.23
CA SER A 63 -17.71 -4.70 -3.66
C SER A 63 -16.94 -3.61 -4.42
N PRO A 64 -15.62 -3.54 -4.26
CA PRO A 64 -14.82 -2.47 -4.84
C PRO A 64 -14.69 -2.58 -6.36
N ASN A 65 -14.40 -1.44 -7.01
CA ASN A 65 -14.20 -1.40 -8.46
C ASN A 65 -12.80 -1.90 -8.86
N GLU A 66 -12.58 -2.05 -10.17
CA GLU A 66 -11.29 -2.54 -10.70
C GLU A 66 -10.12 -1.63 -10.37
N VAL A 67 -10.32 -0.32 -10.39
CA VAL A 67 -9.25 0.65 -10.08
C VAL A 67 -8.75 0.46 -8.66
N TYR A 68 -9.66 0.31 -7.70
CA TYR A 68 -9.31 0.04 -6.30
C TYR A 68 -8.59 -1.30 -6.16
N LEU A 69 -9.10 -2.35 -6.80
CA LEU A 69 -8.52 -3.70 -6.73
C LEU A 69 -7.12 -3.76 -7.33
N GLU A 70 -6.89 -3.10 -8.46
CA GLU A 70 -5.56 -3.02 -9.09
C GLU A 70 -4.56 -2.28 -8.19
N ARG A 71 -4.96 -1.17 -7.61
CA ARG A 71 -4.11 -0.40 -6.68
C ARG A 71 -3.80 -1.21 -5.42
N LYS A 72 -4.77 -1.93 -4.88
CA LYS A 72 -4.59 -2.80 -3.72
C LYS A 72 -3.63 -3.94 -4.02
N GLN A 73 -3.78 -4.59 -5.18
CA GLN A 73 -2.89 -5.67 -5.60
C GLN A 73 -1.45 -5.17 -5.75
N LYS A 74 -1.27 -4.02 -6.36
CA LYS A 74 0.05 -3.40 -6.53
C LYS A 74 0.68 -3.05 -5.18
N PHE A 75 -0.10 -2.55 -4.24
CA PHE A 75 0.35 -2.26 -2.89
C PHE A 75 0.82 -3.53 -2.17
N GLU A 76 0.03 -4.61 -2.23
CA GLU A 76 0.38 -5.90 -1.64
C GLU A 76 1.65 -6.49 -2.26
N ASN A 77 1.79 -6.40 -3.58
CA ASN A 77 2.98 -6.85 -4.30
C ASN A 77 4.22 -6.09 -3.85
N ASN A 78 4.13 -4.77 -3.70
CA ASN A 78 5.25 -3.94 -3.24
C ASN A 78 5.65 -4.27 -1.80
N GLN A 79 4.69 -4.55 -0.92
CA GLN A 79 4.98 -4.99 0.45
C GLN A 79 5.70 -6.33 0.47
N GLU A 80 5.27 -7.28 -0.34
CA GLU A 80 5.91 -8.58 -0.46
C GLU A 80 7.33 -8.46 -1.02
N ILE A 81 7.53 -7.63 -2.04
CA ILE A 81 8.85 -7.33 -2.61
C ILE A 81 9.78 -6.77 -1.53
N GLU A 82 9.34 -5.82 -0.74
CA GLU A 82 10.15 -5.24 0.34
C GLU A 82 10.51 -6.26 1.41
N THR A 83 9.57 -7.11 1.79
CA THR A 83 9.82 -8.20 2.74
C THR A 83 10.88 -9.16 2.21
N LEU A 84 10.79 -9.54 0.94
CA LEU A 84 11.77 -10.43 0.29
C LEU A 84 13.13 -9.77 0.17
N LYS A 85 13.19 -8.48 -0.19
CA LYS A 85 14.45 -7.72 -0.24
C LYS A 85 15.09 -7.61 1.13
N SER A 86 14.30 -7.38 2.18
CA SER A 86 14.79 -7.37 3.56
C SER A 86 15.40 -8.71 3.97
N TYR A 87 14.77 -9.81 3.56
CA TYR A 87 15.32 -11.15 3.79
C TYR A 87 16.67 -11.33 3.10
N LEU A 88 16.80 -10.90 1.84
CA LEU A 88 18.06 -10.95 1.11
C LEU A 88 19.14 -10.14 1.82
N ASP A 89 18.81 -8.90 2.23
CA ASP A 89 19.75 -8.04 2.94
C ASP A 89 20.18 -8.64 4.28
N SER A 90 19.24 -9.21 5.04
CA SER A 90 19.53 -9.82 6.33
C SER A 90 20.39 -11.09 6.24
N THR A 91 20.41 -11.72 5.07
CA THR A 91 21.17 -12.97 4.84
C THR A 91 22.40 -12.79 3.94
N ASP A 92 22.73 -11.55 3.54
CA ASP A 92 23.92 -11.27 2.73
C ASP A 92 25.22 -11.69 3.41
N TYR A 93 25.26 -11.68 4.74
CA TYR A 93 26.44 -12.13 5.50
C TYR A 93 26.81 -13.59 5.17
N VAL A 94 25.85 -14.43 4.83
CA VAL A 94 26.07 -15.83 4.45
C VAL A 94 26.91 -15.90 3.17
N ILE A 95 26.59 -15.06 2.19
CA ILE A 95 27.32 -14.99 0.92
C ILE A 95 28.74 -14.51 1.15
N ALA A 96 28.91 -13.45 1.94
CA ALA A 96 30.23 -12.93 2.30
C ALA A 96 31.11 -14.00 2.99
N LYS A 97 30.51 -14.70 3.95
CA LYS A 97 31.20 -15.77 4.68
C LYS A 97 31.60 -16.92 3.77
N LEU A 98 30.73 -17.36 2.88
CA LEU A 98 31.01 -18.42 1.92
C LEU A 98 32.12 -18.01 0.95
N ASN A 99 32.14 -16.77 0.50
CA ASN A 99 33.19 -16.26 -0.38
C ASN A 99 34.56 -16.23 0.30
N GLU A 100 34.61 -15.82 1.56
CA GLU A 100 35.87 -15.86 2.35
C GLU A 100 36.38 -17.28 2.51
N LEU A 101 35.52 -18.21 2.90
CA LEU A 101 35.89 -19.61 3.09
C LEU A 101 36.36 -20.27 1.80
N LYS A 102 35.73 -19.94 0.69
CA LYS A 102 36.13 -20.45 -0.63
C LYS A 102 37.55 -20.05 -1.00
N LEU A 103 38.00 -18.87 -0.58
CA LEU A 103 39.33 -18.35 -0.84
C LEU A 103 40.37 -18.88 0.15
N GLU A 104 39.98 -19.17 1.39
CA GLU A 104 40.89 -19.51 2.49
C GLU A 104 40.94 -20.98 2.80
N ASP A 105 39.82 -21.69 2.83
CA ASP A 105 39.72 -23.09 3.24
C ASP A 105 38.57 -23.81 2.54
N GLU A 106 38.92 -24.60 1.53
CA GLU A 106 37.96 -25.33 0.71
C GLU A 106 37.14 -26.36 1.51
N ALA A 107 37.74 -27.02 2.50
CA ALA A 107 37.05 -28.02 3.33
C ALA A 107 35.99 -27.36 4.21
N GLU A 108 36.28 -26.21 4.82
CA GLU A 108 35.33 -25.43 5.60
C GLU A 108 34.25 -24.80 4.71
N PHE A 109 34.61 -24.42 3.49
CA PHE A 109 33.65 -23.94 2.50
C PHE A 109 32.58 -25.00 2.18
N GLU A 110 32.96 -26.23 1.94
CA GLU A 110 32.01 -27.32 1.64
C GLU A 110 31.09 -27.63 2.83
N LYS A 111 31.61 -27.59 4.05
CA LYS A 111 30.79 -27.73 5.26
C LYS A 111 29.80 -26.61 5.43
N ALA A 112 30.23 -25.37 5.28
CA ALA A 112 29.39 -24.18 5.40
C ALA A 112 28.31 -24.15 4.32
N LYS A 113 28.63 -24.58 3.11
CA LYS A 113 27.72 -24.69 2.00
C LYS A 113 26.55 -25.64 2.31
N ILE A 114 26.82 -26.74 2.99
CA ILE A 114 25.80 -27.68 3.46
C ILE A 114 24.99 -27.07 4.60
N GLU A 115 25.66 -26.45 5.57
CA GLU A 115 25.01 -25.78 6.71
C GLU A 115 24.03 -24.69 6.29
N TYR A 116 24.40 -23.87 5.30
CA TYR A 116 23.60 -22.74 4.82
C TYR A 116 22.71 -23.08 3.62
N LYS A 117 22.58 -24.36 3.25
CA LYS A 117 21.82 -24.77 2.08
C LYS A 117 20.38 -24.23 2.08
N ASP A 118 19.69 -24.33 3.21
CA ASP A 118 18.30 -23.87 3.33
C ASP A 118 18.19 -22.35 3.09
N ILE A 119 19.13 -21.57 3.61
CA ILE A 119 19.19 -20.13 3.41
C ILE A 119 19.45 -19.81 1.94
N LEU A 120 20.39 -20.51 1.31
CA LEU A 120 20.72 -20.32 -0.10
C LEU A 120 19.50 -20.63 -1.01
N ASP A 121 18.78 -21.71 -0.72
CA ASP A 121 17.58 -22.07 -1.46
C ASP A 121 16.48 -21.03 -1.29
N LYS A 122 16.24 -20.54 -0.08
CA LYS A 122 15.28 -19.48 0.19
C LYS A 122 15.65 -18.15 -0.48
N ARG A 123 16.92 -17.82 -0.52
CA ARG A 123 17.41 -16.63 -1.23
C ARG A 123 17.12 -16.72 -2.72
N LYS A 124 17.34 -17.88 -3.32
CA LYS A 124 17.04 -18.12 -4.74
C LYS A 124 15.55 -17.98 -5.01
N GLU A 125 14.72 -18.59 -4.18
CA GLU A 125 13.26 -18.47 -4.27
C GLU A 125 12.80 -17.02 -4.12
N ALA A 126 13.39 -16.26 -3.19
CA ALA A 126 13.10 -14.85 -2.98
C ALA A 126 13.39 -14.02 -4.23
N ARG A 127 14.54 -14.22 -4.87
CA ARG A 127 14.90 -13.52 -6.12
C ARG A 127 13.92 -13.83 -7.25
N VAL A 128 13.54 -15.10 -7.41
CA VAL A 128 12.58 -15.52 -8.42
C VAL A 128 11.23 -14.86 -8.17
N LYS A 129 10.78 -14.86 -6.92
CA LYS A 129 9.48 -14.25 -6.54
C LYS A 129 9.47 -12.74 -6.77
N ILE A 130 10.54 -12.04 -6.40
CA ILE A 130 10.69 -10.60 -6.67
C ILE A 130 10.55 -10.32 -8.16
N ASN A 131 11.25 -11.07 -9.00
CA ASN A 131 11.17 -10.89 -10.45
C ASN A 131 9.76 -11.12 -10.99
N GLN A 132 9.04 -12.09 -10.47
CA GLN A 132 7.64 -12.34 -10.83
C GLN A 132 6.72 -11.19 -10.43
N LEU A 133 6.91 -10.63 -9.24
CA LEU A 133 6.08 -9.54 -8.71
C LEU A 133 6.38 -8.19 -9.39
N GLU A 134 7.61 -7.99 -9.86
CA GLU A 134 8.03 -6.77 -10.58
C GLU A 134 7.69 -6.80 -12.07
N ALA A 135 7.33 -7.95 -12.58
CA ALA A 135 7.00 -8.11 -14.02
C ALA A 135 5.69 -7.42 -14.43
#